data_f7310b15f18c20f34866538e07d63275
#
_entry.id   f7310b15f18c20f34866538e07d63275
#
_cell.length_a   1.000
_cell.length_b   1.000
_cell.length_c   1.000
_cell.angle_alpha   90.00
_cell.angle_beta   90.00
_cell.angle_gamma   90.00
#
_symmetry.space_group_name_H-M   'P 1'
#
loop_
_entity.id
_entity.type
_entity.pdbx_description
1 polymer ?
#
loop_
_entity_poly.entity_id
_entity_poly.type
_entity_poly.pdbx_seq_one_letter_code
_entity_poly.pdbx_strand_id
1 'polypeptide(L)'
;MRDGGGITPDVTLKGYEYSRLTYSLVYSGIIEQYVLEYVRSHESADEDFHLSDKDWADFVAFAKTKEFDYRSGARTYFDRMKKELESDGLSKNMSAELDALQKALEMDKETFLRLKKDEIVPFIEEEITVRYHFQEAGIKIRLRYDDQLREALASPMIEI
;
A
#
# COMPACT_ATOMS: atom_id res chain seq x y z
N MET A 1 -22.55 14.89 36.46
CA MET A 1 -22.06 13.62 35.93
C MET A 1 -20.69 13.90 35.31
N ARG A 2 -19.59 13.39 35.86
CA ARG A 2 -18.29 13.41 35.18
C ARG A 2 -18.34 12.28 34.18
N ASP A 3 -18.31 12.59 32.88
CA ASP A 3 -18.00 11.61 31.85
C ASP A 3 -16.63 11.03 32.20
N GLY A 4 -16.61 9.77 32.59
CA GLY A 4 -15.37 9.07 32.82
C GLY A 4 -14.66 9.00 31.48
N GLY A 5 -13.45 9.54 31.40
CA GLY A 5 -12.57 9.32 30.26
C GLY A 5 -12.54 7.81 29.97
N GLY A 6 -12.61 7.43 28.70
CA GLY A 6 -12.61 6.02 28.28
C GLY A 6 -11.42 5.23 28.86
N ILE A 7 -11.40 3.94 28.60
CA ILE A 7 -10.31 3.06 29.01
C ILE A 7 -9.03 3.51 28.30
N THR A 8 -7.99 3.82 29.07
CA THR A 8 -6.66 4.07 28.51
C THR A 8 -6.01 2.71 28.25
N PRO A 9 -5.60 2.38 27.03
CA PRO A 9 -4.94 1.11 26.75
C PRO A 9 -3.56 1.06 27.41
N ASP A 10 -3.17 -0.09 27.91
CA ASP A 10 -1.83 -0.33 28.50
C ASP A 10 -0.73 -0.34 27.41
N VAL A 11 -1.10 -0.76 26.19
CA VAL A 11 -0.21 -0.80 25.02
C VAL A 11 -0.90 -0.06 23.87
N THR A 12 -0.19 0.89 23.28
CA THR A 12 -0.65 1.60 22.10
C THR A 12 0.15 1.14 20.89
N LEU A 13 -0.50 0.50 19.93
CA LEU A 13 0.11 0.09 18.68
C LEU A 13 -0.12 1.14 17.60
N LYS A 14 0.87 1.33 16.73
CA LYS A 14 0.72 2.22 15.58
C LYS A 14 -0.22 1.58 14.57
N GLY A 15 -1.26 2.31 14.16
CA GLY A 15 -2.15 1.87 13.09
C GLY A 15 -1.39 1.70 11.76
N TYR A 16 -1.86 0.77 10.94
CA TYR A 16 -1.29 0.57 9.61
C TYR A 16 -1.75 1.70 8.67
N GLU A 17 -0.80 2.39 8.06
CA GLU A 17 -1.07 3.46 7.10
C GLU A 17 -0.58 3.03 5.72
N TYR A 18 -1.52 2.79 4.81
CA TYR A 18 -1.18 2.51 3.42
C TYR A 18 -0.71 3.77 2.69
N SER A 19 0.20 3.59 1.76
CA SER A 19 0.65 4.67 0.89
C SER A 19 -0.45 5.10 -0.09
N ARG A 20 -0.33 6.32 -0.59
CA ARG A 20 -1.25 6.85 -1.61
C ARG A 20 -1.31 5.96 -2.86
N LEU A 21 -0.18 5.34 -3.24
CA LEU A 21 -0.12 4.38 -4.35
C LEU A 21 -1.05 3.19 -4.09
N THR A 22 -0.92 2.57 -2.92
CA THR A 22 -1.73 1.40 -2.56
C THR A 22 -3.21 1.74 -2.60
N TYR A 23 -3.61 2.87 -2.00
CA TYR A 23 -4.98 3.36 -2.13
C TYR A 23 -5.41 3.56 -3.59
N SER A 24 -4.56 4.17 -4.42
CA SER A 24 -4.88 4.38 -5.84
C SER A 24 -5.10 3.07 -6.59
N LEU A 25 -4.27 2.06 -6.35
CA LEU A 25 -4.41 0.73 -6.96
C LEU A 25 -5.70 0.02 -6.53
N VAL A 26 -6.03 0.07 -5.24
CA VAL A 26 -7.26 -0.53 -4.70
C VAL A 26 -8.49 0.18 -5.25
N TYR A 27 -8.56 1.50 -5.12
CA TYR A 27 -9.74 2.27 -5.54
C TYR A 27 -9.94 2.32 -7.07
N SER A 28 -8.88 2.20 -7.86
CA SER A 28 -9.00 2.10 -9.32
C SER A 28 -9.41 0.71 -9.81
N GLY A 29 -9.49 -0.28 -8.92
CA GLY A 29 -9.83 -1.67 -9.25
C GLY A 29 -8.74 -2.40 -10.05
N ILE A 30 -7.50 -1.89 -10.07
CA ILE A 30 -6.41 -2.51 -10.83
C ILE A 30 -6.03 -3.87 -10.24
N ILE A 31 -6.01 -3.98 -8.92
CA ILE A 31 -5.75 -5.26 -8.24
C ILE A 31 -6.84 -6.27 -8.61
N GLU A 32 -8.11 -5.88 -8.53
CA GLU A 32 -9.23 -6.75 -8.91
C GLU A 32 -9.15 -7.20 -10.39
N GLN A 33 -8.83 -6.28 -11.30
CA GLN A 33 -8.66 -6.61 -12.72
C GLN A 33 -7.54 -7.63 -12.94
N TYR A 34 -6.40 -7.48 -12.26
CA TYR A 34 -5.31 -8.44 -12.32
C TYR A 34 -5.72 -9.81 -11.79
N VAL A 35 -6.38 -9.84 -10.64
CA VAL A 35 -6.89 -11.08 -10.04
C VAL A 35 -7.85 -11.80 -10.98
N LEU A 36 -8.72 -11.08 -11.69
CA LEU A 36 -9.60 -11.69 -12.70
C LEU A 36 -8.81 -12.32 -13.86
N GLU A 37 -7.71 -11.71 -14.29
CA GLU A 37 -6.83 -12.29 -15.32
C GLU A 37 -6.08 -13.51 -14.76
N TYR A 38 -5.60 -13.43 -13.52
CA TYR A 38 -4.95 -14.55 -12.83
C TYR A 38 -5.86 -15.77 -12.74
N VAL A 39 -7.10 -15.60 -12.26
CA VAL A 39 -8.09 -16.69 -12.14
C VAL A 39 -8.46 -17.31 -13.48
N ARG A 40 -8.45 -16.55 -14.57
CA ARG A 40 -8.70 -17.10 -15.93
C ARG A 40 -7.57 -18.01 -16.42
N SER A 41 -6.36 -17.80 -15.95
CA SER A 41 -5.16 -18.53 -16.38
C SER A 41 -4.72 -19.64 -15.42
N HIS A 42 -5.32 -19.73 -14.23
CA HIS A 42 -5.00 -20.70 -13.19
C HIS A 42 -6.29 -21.39 -12.74
N GLU A 43 -6.30 -22.72 -12.74
CA GLU A 43 -7.49 -23.50 -12.36
C GLU A 43 -7.73 -23.54 -10.86
N SER A 44 -6.69 -23.39 -10.05
CA SER A 44 -6.74 -23.43 -8.59
C SER A 44 -5.63 -22.60 -7.98
N ALA A 45 -5.80 -22.24 -6.71
CA ALA A 45 -4.77 -21.71 -5.83
C ALA A 45 -4.88 -22.38 -4.47
N ASP A 46 -3.81 -22.42 -3.70
CA ASP A 46 -3.84 -22.97 -2.35
C ASP A 46 -4.65 -22.08 -1.39
N GLU A 47 -5.26 -22.64 -0.35
CA GLU A 47 -5.96 -21.86 0.68
C GLU A 47 -4.99 -20.93 1.42
N ASP A 48 -3.73 -21.35 1.58
CA ASP A 48 -2.64 -20.53 2.14
C ASP A 48 -1.77 -19.95 1.01
N PHE A 49 -2.42 -19.29 0.06
CA PHE A 49 -1.76 -18.74 -1.14
C PHE A 49 -0.67 -17.73 -0.81
N HIS A 50 0.43 -17.85 -1.53
CA HIS A 50 1.54 -16.91 -1.53
C HIS A 50 1.89 -16.48 -2.95
N LEU A 51 1.94 -15.17 -3.17
CA LEU A 51 2.27 -14.60 -4.47
C LEU A 51 3.75 -14.87 -4.81
N SER A 52 4.00 -15.60 -5.89
CA SER A 52 5.37 -15.87 -6.33
C SER A 52 6.04 -14.61 -6.90
N ASP A 53 7.38 -14.62 -6.99
CA ASP A 53 8.11 -13.52 -7.63
C ASP A 53 7.75 -13.38 -9.13
N LYS A 54 7.37 -14.47 -9.78
CA LYS A 54 6.87 -14.45 -11.16
C LYS A 54 5.52 -13.72 -11.22
N ASP A 55 4.57 -14.10 -10.37
CA ASP A 55 3.23 -13.48 -10.34
C ASP A 55 3.32 -12.00 -9.97
N TRP A 56 4.24 -11.64 -9.06
CA TRP A 56 4.54 -10.25 -8.77
C TRP A 56 5.06 -9.50 -9.99
N ALA A 57 5.99 -10.09 -10.77
CA ALA A 57 6.48 -9.47 -11.99
C ALA A 57 5.37 -9.30 -13.04
N ASP A 58 4.49 -10.29 -13.15
CA ASP A 58 3.33 -10.25 -14.05
C ASP A 58 2.35 -9.14 -13.60
N PHE A 59 2.09 -9.01 -12.29
CA PHE A 59 1.30 -7.89 -11.75
C PHE A 59 1.92 -6.53 -12.09
N VAL A 60 3.23 -6.37 -11.88
CA VAL A 60 3.93 -5.11 -12.19
C VAL A 60 3.81 -4.78 -13.68
N ALA A 61 4.00 -5.77 -14.56
CA ALA A 61 3.85 -5.59 -16.00
C ALA A 61 2.41 -5.16 -16.36
N PHE A 62 1.41 -5.81 -15.77
CA PHE A 62 0.01 -5.48 -15.93
C PHE A 62 -0.31 -4.06 -15.44
N ALA A 63 0.07 -3.72 -14.20
CA ALA A 63 -0.22 -2.42 -13.60
C ALA A 63 0.43 -1.25 -14.37
N LYS A 64 1.60 -1.47 -14.99
CA LYS A 64 2.27 -0.46 -15.84
C LYS A 64 1.42 -0.06 -17.04
N THR A 65 0.56 -0.94 -17.56
CA THR A 65 -0.35 -0.64 -18.69
C THR A 65 -1.57 0.16 -18.28
N LYS A 66 -1.85 0.30 -16.98
CA LYS A 66 -3.03 0.97 -16.44
C LYS A 66 -2.74 2.40 -16.02
N GLU A 67 -3.78 3.24 -16.06
CA GLU A 67 -3.69 4.61 -15.56
C GLU A 67 -4.11 4.66 -14.09
N PHE A 68 -3.21 5.15 -13.23
CA PHE A 68 -3.45 5.40 -11.82
C PHE A 68 -2.49 6.45 -11.28
N ASP A 69 -2.88 7.08 -10.17
CA ASP A 69 -2.02 8.07 -9.51
C ASP A 69 -0.94 7.39 -8.66
N TYR A 70 0.29 7.41 -9.15
CA TYR A 70 1.46 6.85 -8.45
C TYR A 70 2.40 7.92 -7.88
N ARG A 71 1.95 9.19 -7.85
CA ARG A 71 2.74 10.27 -7.25
C ARG A 71 2.89 10.04 -5.75
N SER A 72 4.13 10.16 -5.28
CA SER A 72 4.41 10.10 -3.84
C SER A 72 3.79 11.30 -3.09
N GLY A 73 3.52 11.13 -1.81
CA GLY A 73 3.14 12.26 -0.95
C GLY A 73 4.20 13.36 -0.97
N ALA A 74 5.48 12.97 -0.93
CA ALA A 74 6.61 13.91 -1.02
C ALA A 74 6.55 14.76 -2.30
N ARG A 75 6.23 14.17 -3.46
CA ARG A 75 6.05 14.91 -4.70
C ARG A 75 4.89 15.88 -4.62
N THR A 76 3.79 15.50 -4.01
CA THR A 76 2.62 16.37 -3.84
C THR A 76 2.96 17.58 -2.94
N TYR A 77 3.68 17.37 -1.85
CA TYR A 77 4.15 18.45 -0.97
C TYR A 77 5.17 19.35 -1.65
N PHE A 78 6.08 18.77 -2.44
CA PHE A 78 7.03 19.52 -3.24
C PHE A 78 6.34 20.47 -4.23
N ASP A 79 5.36 19.94 -4.99
CA ASP A 79 4.61 20.76 -5.97
C ASP A 79 3.86 21.90 -5.30
N ARG A 80 3.34 21.69 -4.09
CA ARG A 80 2.71 22.75 -3.27
C ARG A 80 3.74 23.78 -2.81
N MET A 81 4.86 23.32 -2.23
CA MET A 81 5.96 24.18 -1.78
C MET A 81 6.49 25.04 -2.93
N LYS A 82 6.67 24.47 -4.12
CA LYS A 82 7.14 25.19 -5.30
C LYS A 82 6.19 26.33 -5.68
N LYS A 83 4.87 26.11 -5.62
CA LYS A 83 3.87 27.15 -5.88
C LYS A 83 3.92 28.28 -4.84
N GLU A 84 4.08 27.95 -3.57
CA GLU A 84 4.21 28.97 -2.52
C GLU A 84 5.48 29.81 -2.72
N LEU A 85 6.63 29.18 -3.01
CA LEU A 85 7.88 29.87 -3.31
C LEU A 85 7.79 30.77 -4.57
N GLU A 86 7.02 30.36 -5.57
CA GLU A 86 6.73 31.20 -6.74
C GLU A 86 5.89 32.42 -6.36
N SER A 87 4.86 32.21 -5.52
CA SER A 87 4.00 33.31 -5.02
C SER A 87 4.77 34.32 -4.18
N ASP A 88 5.71 33.84 -3.36
CA ASP A 88 6.56 34.68 -2.50
C ASP A 88 7.73 35.34 -3.25
N GLY A 89 7.91 35.03 -4.54
CA GLY A 89 9.01 35.54 -5.37
C GLY A 89 10.39 34.96 -5.04
N LEU A 90 10.45 33.87 -4.25
CA LEU A 90 11.69 33.22 -3.80
C LEU A 90 12.23 32.18 -4.77
N SER A 91 11.40 31.68 -5.69
CA SER A 91 11.72 30.56 -6.59
C SER A 91 12.96 30.80 -7.46
N LYS A 92 13.22 32.05 -7.85
CA LYS A 92 14.37 32.40 -8.70
C LYS A 92 15.72 32.17 -8.01
N ASN A 93 15.77 32.38 -6.70
CA ASN A 93 16.99 32.24 -5.91
C ASN A 93 17.30 30.80 -5.53
N MET A 94 16.32 29.87 -5.73
CA MET A 94 16.37 28.46 -5.32
C MET A 94 16.12 27.52 -6.50
N SER A 95 16.26 28.02 -7.73
CA SER A 95 15.88 27.23 -8.92
C SER A 95 16.70 25.95 -9.06
N ALA A 96 18.00 26.01 -8.80
CA ALA A 96 18.87 24.85 -8.91
C ALA A 96 18.55 23.75 -7.88
N GLU A 97 18.27 24.14 -6.63
CA GLU A 97 17.87 23.25 -5.55
C GLU A 97 16.50 22.63 -5.81
N LEU A 98 15.55 23.43 -6.31
CA LEU A 98 14.23 22.96 -6.68
C LEU A 98 14.29 21.95 -7.84
N ASP A 99 15.09 22.22 -8.86
CA ASP A 99 15.28 21.29 -9.99
C ASP A 99 15.97 19.99 -9.56
N ALA A 100 16.98 20.07 -8.69
CA ALA A 100 17.65 18.92 -8.14
C ALA A 100 16.69 18.04 -7.30
N LEU A 101 15.88 18.68 -6.44
CA LEU A 101 14.89 17.98 -5.62
C LEU A 101 13.77 17.41 -6.47
N GLN A 102 13.28 18.14 -7.47
CA GLN A 102 12.30 17.65 -8.42
C GLN A 102 12.77 16.36 -9.08
N LYS A 103 14.00 16.38 -9.62
CA LYS A 103 14.61 15.20 -10.25
C LYS A 103 14.78 14.03 -9.28
N ALA A 104 15.17 14.31 -8.03
CA ALA A 104 15.30 13.28 -7.00
C ALA A 104 13.95 12.64 -6.59
N LEU A 105 12.85 13.38 -6.72
CA LEU A 105 11.49 12.90 -6.44
C LEU A 105 10.82 12.26 -7.67
N GLU A 106 11.43 12.34 -8.85
CA GLU A 106 10.95 11.64 -10.03
C GLU A 106 11.27 10.14 -9.91
N MET A 107 10.22 9.35 -9.92
CA MET A 107 10.32 7.89 -9.83
C MET A 107 9.38 7.31 -10.88
N ASP A 108 9.87 6.34 -11.63
CA ASP A 108 9.02 5.63 -12.59
C ASP A 108 8.02 4.71 -11.88
N LYS A 109 6.95 4.36 -12.57
CA LYS A 109 5.84 3.57 -12.05
C LYS A 109 6.30 2.20 -11.51
N GLU A 110 7.24 1.56 -12.20
CA GLU A 110 7.75 0.24 -11.82
C GLU A 110 8.55 0.29 -10.52
N THR A 111 9.48 1.24 -10.42
CA THR A 111 10.27 1.45 -9.20
C THR A 111 9.36 1.71 -8.01
N PHE A 112 8.30 2.52 -8.21
CA PHE A 112 7.36 2.84 -7.14
C PHE A 112 6.53 1.62 -6.71
N LEU A 113 6.06 0.79 -7.66
CA LEU A 113 5.37 -0.47 -7.38
C LEU A 113 6.28 -1.42 -6.58
N ARG A 114 7.54 -1.57 -7.00
CA ARG A 114 8.52 -2.42 -6.30
C ARG A 114 8.78 -1.95 -4.87
N LEU A 115 8.89 -0.64 -4.66
CA LEU A 115 9.09 -0.04 -3.34
C LEU A 115 7.92 -0.30 -2.38
N LYS A 116 6.72 -0.52 -2.95
CA LYS A 116 5.48 -0.75 -2.20
C LYS A 116 4.98 -2.19 -2.27
N LYS A 117 5.86 -3.12 -2.66
CA LYS A 117 5.53 -4.55 -2.77
C LYS A 117 4.85 -5.06 -1.52
N ASP A 118 5.43 -4.80 -0.35
CA ASP A 118 4.94 -5.31 0.94
C ASP A 118 3.55 -4.77 1.33
N GLU A 119 3.19 -3.58 0.82
CA GLU A 119 1.83 -3.03 1.02
C GLU A 119 0.82 -3.63 0.03
N ILE A 120 1.25 -4.00 -1.18
CA ILE A 120 0.37 -4.40 -2.29
C ILE A 120 0.10 -5.91 -2.28
N VAL A 121 1.13 -6.72 -2.00
CA VAL A 121 1.05 -8.19 -2.01
C VAL A 121 -0.10 -8.72 -1.17
N PRO A 122 -0.33 -8.25 0.07
CA PRO A 122 -1.44 -8.73 0.89
C PRO A 122 -2.81 -8.61 0.22
N PHE A 123 -3.06 -7.51 -0.51
CA PHE A 123 -4.32 -7.32 -1.22
C PHE A 123 -4.49 -8.30 -2.39
N ILE A 124 -3.41 -8.57 -3.13
CA ILE A 124 -3.45 -9.52 -4.25
C ILE A 124 -3.69 -10.94 -3.72
N GLU A 125 -2.96 -11.34 -2.67
CA GLU A 125 -3.11 -12.67 -2.07
C GLU A 125 -4.50 -12.87 -1.48
N GLU A 126 -5.03 -11.89 -0.74
CA GLU A 126 -6.37 -11.92 -0.20
C GLU A 126 -7.41 -12.09 -1.31
N GLU A 127 -7.36 -11.25 -2.35
CA GLU A 127 -8.32 -11.28 -3.44
C GLU A 127 -8.26 -12.57 -4.26
N ILE A 128 -7.06 -13.12 -4.54
CA ILE A 128 -6.92 -14.43 -5.21
C ILE A 128 -7.53 -15.53 -4.33
N THR A 129 -7.18 -15.55 -3.03
CA THR A 129 -7.67 -16.56 -2.09
C THR A 129 -9.19 -16.52 -1.97
N VAL A 130 -9.79 -15.33 -1.87
CA VAL A 130 -11.26 -15.17 -1.82
C VAL A 130 -11.93 -15.75 -3.07
N ARG A 131 -11.34 -15.63 -4.25
CA ARG A 131 -11.91 -16.13 -5.51
C ARG A 131 -11.99 -17.65 -5.56
N TYR A 132 -11.04 -18.37 -4.92
CA TYR A 132 -11.01 -19.83 -4.91
C TYR A 132 -11.61 -20.46 -3.64
N HIS A 133 -11.46 -19.81 -2.48
CA HIS A 133 -11.74 -20.38 -1.16
C HIS A 133 -12.69 -19.55 -0.29
N PHE A 134 -13.36 -18.53 -0.88
CA PHE A 134 -14.31 -17.65 -0.21
C PHE A 134 -13.71 -16.75 0.88
N GLN A 135 -14.59 -15.98 1.54
CA GLN A 135 -14.19 -14.90 2.45
C GLN A 135 -13.41 -15.37 3.69
N GLU A 136 -13.72 -16.55 4.22
CA GLU A 136 -13.04 -17.07 5.42
C GLU A 136 -11.54 -17.24 5.18
N ALA A 137 -11.16 -17.83 4.06
CA ALA A 137 -9.75 -17.98 3.69
C ALA A 137 -9.08 -16.61 3.45
N GLY A 138 -9.75 -15.67 2.80
CA GLY A 138 -9.24 -14.30 2.63
C GLY A 138 -8.97 -13.59 3.96
N ILE A 139 -9.83 -13.79 4.97
CA ILE A 139 -9.59 -13.25 6.32
C ILE A 139 -8.32 -13.83 6.92
N LYS A 140 -8.05 -15.13 6.76
CA LYS A 140 -6.82 -15.77 7.25
C LYS A 140 -5.58 -15.15 6.59
N ILE A 141 -5.63 -14.88 5.28
CA ILE A 141 -4.56 -14.17 4.57
C ILE A 141 -4.34 -12.78 5.15
N ARG A 142 -5.41 -12.00 5.36
CA ARG A 142 -5.33 -10.65 5.96
C ARG A 142 -4.68 -10.68 7.35
N LEU A 143 -5.07 -11.62 8.20
CA LEU A 143 -4.51 -11.78 9.55
C LEU A 143 -3.01 -12.13 9.53
N ARG A 144 -2.51 -12.80 8.50
CA ARG A 144 -1.08 -13.07 8.32
C ARG A 144 -0.24 -11.80 8.29
N TYR A 145 -0.80 -10.72 7.75
CA TYR A 145 -0.15 -9.42 7.58
C TYR A 145 -0.52 -8.39 8.67
N ASP A 146 -1.29 -8.80 9.67
CA ASP A 146 -1.70 -7.94 10.79
C ASP A 146 -0.59 -7.86 11.84
N ASP A 147 0.20 -6.77 11.76
CA ASP A 147 1.28 -6.52 12.72
C ASP A 147 0.74 -6.27 14.13
N GLN A 148 -0.44 -5.67 14.28
CA GLN A 148 -1.05 -5.44 15.59
C GLN A 148 -1.45 -6.76 16.24
N LEU A 149 -2.05 -7.67 15.47
CA LEU A 149 -2.36 -9.02 15.95
C LEU A 149 -1.07 -9.77 16.35
N ARG A 150 -0.03 -9.68 15.51
CA ARG A 150 1.25 -10.33 15.78
C ARG A 150 1.90 -9.81 17.06
N GLU A 151 1.92 -8.50 17.25
CA GLU A 151 2.44 -7.88 18.47
C GLU A 151 1.58 -8.21 19.70
N ALA A 152 0.26 -8.22 19.54
CA ALA A 152 -0.65 -8.63 20.61
C ALA A 152 -0.38 -10.07 21.06
N LEU A 153 -0.27 -11.02 20.12
CA LEU A 153 0.01 -12.43 20.41
C LEU A 153 1.42 -12.65 21.03
N ALA A 154 2.38 -11.80 20.71
CA ALA A 154 3.72 -11.86 21.30
C ALA A 154 3.80 -11.19 22.68
N SER A 155 2.75 -10.50 23.11
CA SER A 155 2.74 -9.80 24.41
C SER A 155 2.62 -10.80 25.57
N PRO A 156 3.49 -10.72 26.59
CA PRO A 156 3.39 -11.57 27.78
C PRO A 156 2.15 -11.29 28.65
N MET A 157 1.36 -10.24 28.31
CA MET A 157 0.14 -9.88 29.04
C MET A 157 -1.10 -10.64 28.55
N ILE A 158 -0.98 -11.42 27.45
CA ILE A 158 -2.07 -12.27 26.94
C ILE A 158 -1.78 -13.70 27.42
N GLU A 159 -2.43 -14.13 28.50
CA GLU A 159 -2.56 -15.54 28.84
C GLU A 159 -3.70 -16.13 27.99
N ILE A 160 -3.35 -17.06 27.06
CA ILE A 160 -4.30 -17.80 26.26
C ILE A 160 -4.70 -19.08 26.99
#